data_d087c5cdd39663028233ab8a17753657
#
_entry.id   d087c5cdd39663028233ab8a17753657
#
_cell.length_a   1.000
_cell.length_b   1.000
_cell.length_c   1.000
_cell.angle_alpha   90.00
_cell.angle_beta   90.00
_cell.angle_gamma   90.00
#
_symmetry.space_group_name_H-M   'P 1'
#
loop_
_entity.id
_entity.type
_entity.pdbx_description
1 polymer ?
#
loop_
_entity_poly.entity_id
_entity_poly.type
_entity_poly.pdbx_seq_one_letter_code
_entity_poly.pdbx_strand_id
1 'polypeptide(L)'
;MAVAAPSVAETCAAARRAGRVLAALDTAGKDRALRAIADALEARIPEILEANARDMEAGEAADIGAALLDRLRLDEGRVRAMAAGVRQIVALPDPVGEVIDGGRLANGLEMRRVRVPLGVVAVVYEARPNVTIDAAALCLKSGNAIVLRGSSSAAHSNAVLAAVAREAVA
;
A
#
# COMPACT_ATOMS: atom_id res chain seq x y z
N MET A 1 22.39 -17.46 -9.10
CA MET A 1 22.54 -17.32 -7.64
C MET A 1 21.24 -16.75 -7.09
N ALA A 2 20.53 -17.47 -6.22
CA ALA A 2 19.33 -16.95 -5.57
C ALA A 2 19.76 -15.84 -4.59
N VAL A 3 19.27 -14.63 -4.79
CA VAL A 3 19.46 -13.55 -3.80
C VAL A 3 18.64 -13.90 -2.57
N ALA A 4 19.29 -14.00 -1.43
CA ALA A 4 18.59 -14.27 -0.17
C ALA A 4 17.56 -13.17 0.09
N ALA A 5 16.36 -13.55 0.54
CA ALA A 5 15.34 -12.58 0.90
C ALA A 5 15.87 -11.68 2.03
N PRO A 6 15.61 -10.36 1.97
CA PRO A 6 16.08 -9.43 2.98
C PRO A 6 15.49 -9.78 4.35
N SER A 7 16.29 -9.64 5.40
CA SER A 7 15.83 -9.79 6.78
C SER A 7 14.79 -8.70 7.13
N VAL A 8 14.02 -8.95 8.19
CA VAL A 8 13.06 -7.96 8.70
C VAL A 8 13.76 -6.65 9.07
N ALA A 9 14.95 -6.72 9.67
CA ALA A 9 15.73 -5.55 10.02
C ALA A 9 16.14 -4.73 8.80
N GLU A 10 16.61 -5.38 7.74
CA GLU A 10 16.97 -4.71 6.47
C GLU A 10 15.75 -4.09 5.79
N THR A 11 14.61 -4.80 5.78
CA THR A 11 13.34 -4.30 5.24
C THR A 11 12.89 -3.05 6.00
N CYS A 12 12.91 -3.07 7.33
CA CYS A 12 12.54 -1.92 8.16
C CYS A 12 13.52 -0.74 7.97
N ALA A 13 14.82 -1.01 7.83
CA ALA A 13 15.80 0.03 7.56
C ALA A 13 15.60 0.68 6.18
N ALA A 14 15.25 -0.11 5.15
CA ALA A 14 14.90 0.39 3.83
C ALA A 14 13.62 1.24 3.87
N ALA A 15 12.57 0.75 4.54
CA ALA A 15 11.32 1.49 4.74
C ALA A 15 11.55 2.82 5.46
N ARG A 16 12.41 2.86 6.49
CA ARG A 16 12.77 4.10 7.20
C ARG A 16 13.47 5.11 6.28
N ARG A 17 14.34 4.66 5.38
CA ARG A 17 14.97 5.55 4.38
C ARG A 17 13.92 6.09 3.41
N ALA A 18 13.05 5.22 2.86
CA ALA A 18 11.96 5.61 1.97
C ALA A 18 10.98 6.61 2.64
N GLY A 19 10.66 6.40 3.92
CA GLY A 19 9.79 7.29 4.68
C GLY A 19 10.28 8.74 4.74
N ARG A 20 11.60 8.96 4.75
CA ARG A 20 12.16 10.33 4.70
C ARG A 20 11.90 11.01 3.35
N VAL A 21 11.96 10.25 2.26
CA VAL A 21 11.67 10.76 0.92
C VAL A 21 10.17 11.07 0.80
N LEU A 22 9.33 10.14 1.24
CA LEU A 22 7.86 10.30 1.20
C LEU A 22 7.38 11.49 2.03
N ALA A 23 7.99 11.73 3.19
CA ALA A 23 7.65 12.87 4.05
C ALA A 23 7.96 14.23 3.40
N ALA A 24 8.86 14.27 2.41
CA ALA A 24 9.23 15.48 1.68
C ALA A 24 8.43 15.68 0.37
N LEU A 25 7.64 14.69 -0.05
CA LEU A 25 6.81 14.80 -1.25
C LEU A 25 5.64 15.76 -1.01
N ASP A 26 5.41 16.63 -1.99
CA ASP A 26 4.22 17.45 -2.07
C ASP A 26 2.98 16.60 -2.48
N THR A 27 1.81 17.18 -2.30
CA THR A 27 0.52 16.54 -2.67
C THR A 27 0.52 16.13 -4.14
N ALA A 28 1.04 16.97 -5.04
CA ALA A 28 1.04 16.68 -6.48
C ALA A 28 1.93 15.46 -6.81
N GLY A 29 3.06 15.31 -6.14
CA GLY A 29 3.94 14.15 -6.28
C GLY A 29 3.27 12.87 -5.81
N LYS A 30 2.64 12.89 -4.63
CA LYS A 30 1.87 11.77 -4.09
C LYS A 30 0.73 11.37 -5.02
N ASP A 31 -0.03 12.35 -5.53
CA ASP A 31 -1.14 12.12 -6.44
C ASP A 31 -0.71 11.54 -7.79
N ARG A 32 0.41 12.00 -8.34
CA ARG A 32 0.99 11.40 -9.57
C ARG A 32 1.36 9.93 -9.34
N ALA A 33 2.03 9.62 -8.24
CA ALA A 33 2.42 8.26 -7.89
C ALA A 33 1.19 7.35 -7.71
N LEU A 34 0.16 7.82 -7.02
CA LEU A 34 -1.09 7.06 -6.84
C LEU A 34 -1.81 6.80 -8.18
N ARG A 35 -1.88 7.81 -9.07
CA ARG A 35 -2.46 7.61 -10.41
C ARG A 35 -1.67 6.59 -11.22
N ALA A 36 -0.33 6.66 -11.19
CA ALA A 36 0.52 5.69 -11.86
C ALA A 36 0.28 4.26 -11.34
N ILE A 37 0.10 4.08 -10.03
CA ILE A 37 -0.26 2.77 -9.44
C ILE A 37 -1.61 2.30 -9.96
N ALA A 38 -2.64 3.15 -9.99
CA ALA A 38 -3.97 2.78 -10.49
C ALA A 38 -3.92 2.36 -11.97
N ASP A 39 -3.21 3.11 -12.80
CA ASP A 39 -3.07 2.82 -14.22
C ASP A 39 -2.26 1.53 -14.46
N ALA A 40 -1.20 1.30 -13.67
CA ALA A 40 -0.41 0.06 -13.74
C ALA A 40 -1.22 -1.18 -13.31
N LEU A 41 -2.10 -1.07 -12.32
CA LEU A 41 -3.00 -2.17 -11.93
C LEU A 41 -3.90 -2.59 -13.09
N GLU A 42 -4.52 -1.63 -13.78
CA GLU A 42 -5.38 -1.92 -14.93
C GLU A 42 -4.59 -2.47 -16.13
N ALA A 43 -3.40 -1.94 -16.39
CA ALA A 43 -2.56 -2.40 -17.49
C ALA A 43 -2.02 -3.84 -17.29
N ARG A 44 -1.87 -4.27 -16.03
CA ARG A 44 -1.27 -5.58 -15.69
C ARG A 44 -2.29 -6.58 -15.13
N ILE A 45 -3.58 -6.39 -15.40
CA ILE A 45 -4.65 -7.32 -15.00
C ILE A 45 -4.30 -8.79 -15.33
N PRO A 46 -3.89 -9.15 -16.55
CA PRO A 46 -3.60 -10.56 -16.88
C PRO A 46 -2.53 -11.18 -15.98
N GLU A 47 -1.46 -10.46 -15.69
CA GLU A 47 -0.38 -10.91 -14.80
C GLU A 47 -0.84 -11.09 -13.35
N ILE A 48 -1.66 -10.18 -12.87
CA ILE A 48 -2.23 -10.25 -11.51
C ILE A 48 -3.15 -11.47 -11.39
N LEU A 49 -3.98 -11.71 -12.40
CA LEU A 49 -4.92 -12.85 -12.40
C LEU A 49 -4.19 -14.19 -12.53
N GLU A 50 -3.10 -14.26 -13.32
CA GLU A 50 -2.26 -15.45 -13.39
C GLU A 50 -1.62 -15.79 -12.04
N ALA A 51 -1.10 -14.79 -11.34
CA ALA A 51 -0.56 -14.99 -9.98
C ALA A 51 -1.64 -15.42 -8.99
N ASN A 52 -2.83 -14.83 -9.08
CA ASN A 52 -3.95 -15.20 -8.23
C ASN A 52 -4.47 -16.61 -8.50
N ALA A 53 -4.48 -17.07 -9.75
CA ALA A 53 -4.86 -18.44 -10.08
C ALA A 53 -3.98 -19.47 -9.36
N ARG A 54 -2.67 -19.23 -9.22
CA ARG A 54 -1.75 -20.10 -8.45
C ARG A 54 -2.10 -20.13 -6.97
N ASP A 55 -2.43 -18.98 -6.37
CA ASP A 55 -2.86 -18.92 -4.97
C ASP A 55 -4.21 -19.62 -4.77
N MET A 56 -5.13 -19.50 -5.73
CA MET A 56 -6.44 -20.18 -5.70
C MET A 56 -6.28 -21.71 -5.77
N GLU A 57 -5.48 -22.21 -6.69
CA GLU A 57 -5.19 -23.64 -6.83
C GLU A 57 -4.56 -24.21 -5.55
N ALA A 58 -3.59 -23.50 -4.97
CA ALA A 58 -2.98 -23.90 -3.71
C ALA A 58 -3.96 -23.86 -2.53
N GLY A 59 -4.86 -22.87 -2.50
CA GLY A 59 -5.89 -22.73 -1.49
C GLY A 59 -6.96 -23.83 -1.56
N GLU A 60 -7.39 -24.20 -2.77
CA GLU A 60 -8.32 -25.31 -3.01
C GLU A 60 -7.68 -26.65 -2.62
N ALA A 61 -6.43 -26.88 -2.99
CA ALA A 61 -5.68 -28.08 -2.60
C ALA A 61 -5.47 -28.19 -1.07
N ALA A 62 -5.38 -27.06 -0.36
CA ALA A 62 -5.24 -27.01 1.08
C ALA A 62 -6.58 -26.96 1.84
N ASP A 63 -7.73 -27.00 1.16
CA ASP A 63 -9.09 -26.94 1.72
C ASP A 63 -9.29 -25.80 2.72
N ILE A 64 -8.85 -24.58 2.36
CA ILE A 64 -8.93 -23.41 3.25
C ILE A 64 -10.36 -22.89 3.53
N GLY A 65 -11.36 -23.52 2.93
CA GLY A 65 -12.77 -23.20 3.07
C GLY A 65 -13.27 -22.08 2.13
N ALA A 66 -14.53 -22.20 1.72
CA ALA A 66 -15.12 -21.36 0.67
C ALA A 66 -15.06 -19.85 0.97
N ALA A 67 -15.24 -19.46 2.23
CA ALA A 67 -15.21 -18.05 2.63
C ALA A 67 -13.80 -17.41 2.50
N LEU A 68 -12.74 -18.17 2.74
CA LEU A 68 -11.37 -17.70 2.54
C LEU A 68 -11.00 -17.70 1.06
N LEU A 69 -11.43 -18.71 0.30
CA LEU A 69 -11.27 -18.73 -1.16
C LEU A 69 -11.95 -17.55 -1.84
N ASP A 70 -13.16 -17.17 -1.43
CA ASP A 70 -13.82 -15.97 -1.98
C ASP A 70 -13.04 -14.68 -1.68
N ARG A 71 -12.50 -14.55 -0.47
CA ARG A 71 -11.66 -13.40 -0.09
C ARG A 71 -10.33 -13.35 -0.84
N LEU A 72 -9.76 -14.51 -1.16
CA LEU A 72 -8.50 -14.64 -1.90
C LEU A 72 -8.68 -14.35 -3.39
N ARG A 73 -9.82 -14.70 -3.94
CA ARG A 73 -10.11 -14.62 -5.37
C ARG A 73 -10.03 -13.20 -5.88
N LEU A 74 -9.28 -13.01 -6.97
CA LEU A 74 -9.30 -11.81 -7.81
C LEU A 74 -9.94 -12.16 -9.15
N ASP A 75 -10.64 -11.20 -9.71
CA ASP A 75 -11.11 -11.14 -11.08
C ASP A 75 -10.85 -9.75 -11.64
N GLU A 76 -11.11 -9.57 -12.92
CA GLU A 76 -10.91 -8.27 -13.59
C GLU A 76 -11.68 -7.14 -12.89
N GLY A 77 -12.92 -7.41 -12.46
CA GLY A 77 -13.75 -6.43 -11.77
C GLY A 77 -13.16 -6.02 -10.43
N ARG A 78 -12.65 -6.98 -9.64
CA ARG A 78 -11.99 -6.72 -8.36
C ARG A 78 -10.69 -5.95 -8.53
N VAL A 79 -9.89 -6.23 -9.58
CA VAL A 79 -8.67 -5.45 -9.87
C VAL A 79 -9.02 -4.03 -10.30
N ARG A 80 -10.00 -3.83 -11.16
CA ARG A 80 -10.51 -2.50 -11.52
C ARG A 80 -11.08 -1.74 -10.32
N ALA A 81 -11.74 -2.44 -9.39
CA ALA A 81 -12.22 -1.84 -8.14
C ALA A 81 -11.05 -1.37 -7.25
N MET A 82 -9.95 -2.13 -7.17
CA MET A 82 -8.73 -1.66 -6.47
C MET A 82 -8.18 -0.38 -7.12
N ALA A 83 -8.05 -0.34 -8.44
CA ALA A 83 -7.59 0.86 -9.15
C ALA A 83 -8.51 2.06 -8.91
N ALA A 84 -9.84 1.86 -8.92
CA ALA A 84 -10.81 2.89 -8.59
C ALA A 84 -10.67 3.37 -7.14
N GLY A 85 -10.42 2.46 -6.18
CA GLY A 85 -10.14 2.80 -4.78
C GLY A 85 -8.90 3.67 -4.64
N VAL A 86 -7.82 3.37 -5.36
CA VAL A 86 -6.61 4.22 -5.39
C VAL A 86 -6.94 5.61 -5.94
N ARG A 87 -7.73 5.72 -7.01
CA ARG A 87 -8.17 7.03 -7.55
C ARG A 87 -9.06 7.80 -6.57
N GLN A 88 -9.88 7.11 -5.76
CA GLN A 88 -10.64 7.77 -4.68
C GLN A 88 -9.70 8.34 -3.61
N ILE A 89 -8.61 7.62 -3.25
CA ILE A 89 -7.59 8.13 -2.32
C ILE A 89 -6.88 9.36 -2.88
N VAL A 90 -6.64 9.44 -4.19
CA VAL A 90 -6.12 10.66 -4.84
C VAL A 90 -7.02 11.86 -4.57
N ALA A 91 -8.34 11.69 -4.61
CA ALA A 91 -9.31 12.76 -4.39
C ALA A 91 -9.43 13.23 -2.93
N LEU A 92 -8.89 12.46 -1.97
CA LEU A 92 -8.87 12.88 -0.58
C LEU A 92 -7.91 14.07 -0.37
N PRO A 93 -8.19 14.97 0.59
CA PRO A 93 -7.24 15.99 1.00
C PRO A 93 -5.96 15.36 1.54
N ASP A 94 -4.82 16.00 1.29
CA ASP A 94 -3.55 15.56 1.88
C ASP A 94 -3.56 15.90 3.38
N PRO A 95 -3.42 14.92 4.27
CA PRO A 95 -3.46 15.20 5.70
C PRO A 95 -2.15 15.81 6.23
N VAL A 96 -1.05 15.71 5.49
CA VAL A 96 0.26 16.16 5.96
C VAL A 96 0.35 17.67 5.92
N GLY A 97 0.69 18.26 7.08
CA GLY A 97 0.75 19.72 7.21
C GLY A 97 -0.57 20.39 7.60
N GLU A 98 -1.67 19.64 7.69
CA GLU A 98 -2.95 20.17 8.17
C GLU A 98 -2.81 20.68 9.60
N VAL A 99 -3.19 21.94 9.85
CA VAL A 99 -3.24 22.52 11.19
C VAL A 99 -4.58 22.16 11.82
N ILE A 100 -4.53 21.35 12.89
CA ILE A 100 -5.73 20.88 13.60
C ILE A 100 -6.27 21.98 14.51
N ASP A 101 -5.38 22.60 15.26
CA ASP A 101 -5.65 23.72 16.16
C ASP A 101 -4.37 24.53 16.41
N GLY A 102 -4.51 25.65 17.09
CA GLY A 102 -3.41 26.49 17.51
C GLY A 102 -3.89 27.67 18.37
N GLY A 103 -2.94 28.42 18.92
CA GLY A 103 -3.26 29.57 19.75
C GLY A 103 -2.01 30.29 20.21
N ARG A 104 -2.20 31.47 20.80
CA ARG A 104 -1.15 32.25 21.44
C ARG A 104 -1.18 32.03 22.93
N LEU A 105 -0.05 31.60 23.48
CA LEU A 105 0.13 31.43 24.92
C LEU A 105 0.31 32.80 25.64
N ALA A 106 0.09 32.82 26.95
CA ALA A 106 0.22 34.05 27.75
C ALA A 106 1.62 34.70 27.67
N ASN A 107 2.66 33.89 27.42
CA ASN A 107 4.03 34.37 27.23
C ASN A 107 4.33 34.85 25.78
N GLY A 108 3.30 34.90 24.92
CA GLY A 108 3.42 35.37 23.54
C GLY A 108 3.84 34.34 22.51
N LEU A 109 4.13 33.09 22.90
CA LEU A 109 4.44 32.01 21.95
C LEU A 109 3.21 31.62 21.14
N GLU A 110 3.41 31.44 19.82
CA GLU A 110 2.41 30.85 18.93
C GLU A 110 2.59 29.34 18.87
N MET A 111 1.55 28.61 19.19
CA MET A 111 1.49 27.15 19.13
C MET A 111 0.60 26.71 17.98
N ARG A 112 1.03 25.69 17.22
CA ARG A 112 0.22 25.03 16.21
C ARG A 112 0.33 23.52 16.38
N ARG A 113 -0.81 22.81 16.35
CA ARG A 113 -0.86 21.37 16.28
C ARG A 113 -1.05 20.95 14.83
N VAL A 114 -0.05 20.28 14.29
CA VAL A 114 0.03 19.95 12.85
C VAL A 114 0.08 18.44 12.69
N ARG A 115 -0.63 17.91 11.68
CA ARG A 115 -0.53 16.49 11.29
C ARG A 115 0.80 16.22 10.59
N VAL A 116 1.49 15.17 11.03
CA VAL A 116 2.76 14.71 10.45
C VAL A 116 2.69 13.21 10.16
N PRO A 117 3.47 12.69 9.19
CA PRO A 117 3.56 11.25 8.96
C PRO A 117 4.05 10.50 10.20
N LEU A 118 3.56 9.27 10.41
CA LEU A 118 4.05 8.35 11.43
C LEU A 118 5.47 7.86 11.14
N GLY A 119 5.84 7.83 9.84
CA GLY A 119 7.13 7.40 9.33
C GLY A 119 7.05 6.04 8.64
N VAL A 120 6.99 4.94 9.39
CA VAL A 120 6.84 3.58 8.84
C VAL A 120 5.66 2.90 9.50
N VAL A 121 4.75 2.38 8.67
CA VAL A 121 3.60 1.60 9.11
C VAL A 121 3.82 0.14 8.74
N ALA A 122 3.66 -0.77 9.67
CA ALA A 122 3.65 -2.21 9.41
C ALA A 122 2.22 -2.72 9.41
N VAL A 123 1.84 -3.45 8.35
CA VAL A 123 0.50 -4.04 8.21
C VAL A 123 0.63 -5.54 8.06
N VAL A 124 -0.02 -6.27 8.98
CA VAL A 124 -0.13 -7.73 8.96
C VAL A 124 -1.58 -8.09 8.60
N TYR A 125 -1.77 -8.89 7.57
CA TYR A 125 -3.10 -9.21 7.06
C TYR A 125 -3.18 -10.65 6.52
N GLU A 126 -4.39 -11.17 6.45
CA GLU A 126 -4.68 -12.52 5.99
C GLU A 126 -4.87 -12.61 4.46
N ALA A 127 -5.63 -13.57 3.97
CA ALA A 127 -5.89 -13.87 2.56
C ALA A 127 -6.78 -12.83 1.88
N ARG A 128 -6.26 -11.60 1.75
CA ARG A 128 -6.95 -10.47 1.09
C ARG A 128 -5.95 -9.69 0.23
N PRO A 129 -5.71 -10.09 -1.02
CA PRO A 129 -4.72 -9.43 -1.88
C PRO A 129 -4.93 -7.93 -2.05
N ASN A 130 -6.20 -7.47 -2.08
CA ASN A 130 -6.53 -6.04 -2.20
C ASN A 130 -5.93 -5.18 -1.09
N VAL A 131 -5.75 -5.72 0.13
CA VAL A 131 -5.15 -4.97 1.26
C VAL A 131 -3.73 -4.51 0.94
N THR A 132 -2.98 -5.25 0.10
CA THR A 132 -1.65 -4.85 -0.37
C THR A 132 -1.69 -3.46 -1.00
N ILE A 133 -2.66 -3.22 -1.87
CA ILE A 133 -2.79 -1.94 -2.61
C ILE A 133 -3.47 -0.87 -1.74
N ASP A 134 -4.54 -1.22 -1.04
CA ASP A 134 -5.30 -0.28 -0.20
C ASP A 134 -4.39 0.35 0.87
N ALA A 135 -3.65 -0.50 1.60
CA ALA A 135 -2.74 -0.05 2.64
C ALA A 135 -1.56 0.76 2.07
N ALA A 136 -1.00 0.33 0.93
CA ALA A 136 0.10 1.05 0.27
C ALA A 136 -0.36 2.45 -0.19
N ALA A 137 -1.53 2.56 -0.80
CA ALA A 137 -2.07 3.83 -1.28
C ALA A 137 -2.38 4.81 -0.13
N LEU A 138 -2.99 4.34 0.95
CA LEU A 138 -3.26 5.16 2.14
C LEU A 138 -1.97 5.63 2.81
N CYS A 139 -0.96 4.76 2.93
CA CYS A 139 0.34 5.13 3.48
C CYS A 139 1.04 6.16 2.59
N LEU A 140 1.05 5.97 1.28
CA LEU A 140 1.64 6.93 0.32
C LEU A 140 0.95 8.29 0.41
N LYS A 141 -0.39 8.36 0.42
CA LYS A 141 -1.14 9.61 0.56
C LYS A 141 -0.82 10.33 1.85
N SER A 142 -0.65 9.61 2.95
CA SER A 142 -0.33 10.18 4.27
C SER A 142 1.19 10.34 4.53
N GLY A 143 2.03 10.16 3.50
CA GLY A 143 3.49 10.38 3.59
C GLY A 143 4.24 9.33 4.39
N ASN A 144 3.68 8.14 4.57
CA ASN A 144 4.28 7.04 5.32
C ASN A 144 4.87 5.98 4.39
N ALA A 145 6.01 5.42 4.75
CA ALA A 145 6.46 4.16 4.19
C ALA A 145 5.69 3.00 4.80
N ILE A 146 5.60 1.88 4.06
CA ILE A 146 4.86 0.71 4.51
C ILE A 146 5.72 -0.55 4.44
N VAL A 147 5.56 -1.43 5.44
CA VAL A 147 6.04 -2.81 5.44
C VAL A 147 4.83 -3.73 5.49
N LEU A 148 4.70 -4.58 4.48
CA LEU A 148 3.57 -5.47 4.33
C LEU A 148 3.93 -6.90 4.70
N ARG A 149 3.11 -7.56 5.53
CA ARG A 149 3.21 -8.97 5.87
C ARG A 149 1.86 -9.65 5.58
N GLY A 150 1.69 -10.09 4.34
CA GLY A 150 0.53 -10.87 3.93
C GLY A 150 0.63 -12.35 4.32
N SER A 151 -0.49 -13.08 4.22
CA SER A 151 -0.56 -14.52 4.40
C SER A 151 0.20 -15.27 3.30
N SER A 152 0.72 -16.46 3.63
CA SER A 152 1.29 -17.38 2.65
C SER A 152 0.27 -17.88 1.62
N SER A 153 -1.01 -17.93 1.97
CA SER A 153 -2.10 -18.30 1.05
C SER A 153 -2.33 -17.30 -0.09
N ALA A 154 -1.79 -16.08 0.00
CA ALA A 154 -1.88 -15.05 -1.04
C ALA A 154 -0.48 -14.60 -1.52
N ALA A 155 0.52 -15.47 -1.41
CA ALA A 155 1.91 -15.09 -1.62
C ALA A 155 2.20 -14.60 -3.04
N HIS A 156 1.67 -15.28 -4.06
CA HIS A 156 1.89 -14.92 -5.47
C HIS A 156 1.16 -13.61 -5.81
N SER A 157 -0.10 -13.48 -5.44
CA SER A 157 -0.89 -12.26 -5.66
C SER A 157 -0.25 -11.05 -4.97
N ASN A 158 0.13 -11.19 -3.69
CA ASN A 158 0.75 -10.10 -2.93
C ASN A 158 2.11 -9.68 -3.54
N ALA A 159 2.91 -10.63 -4.01
CA ALA A 159 4.20 -10.35 -4.63
C ALA A 159 4.04 -9.52 -5.92
N VAL A 160 3.11 -9.94 -6.81
CA VAL A 160 2.84 -9.23 -8.06
C VAL A 160 2.25 -7.85 -7.80
N LEU A 161 1.25 -7.73 -6.90
CA LEU A 161 0.65 -6.43 -6.56
C LEU A 161 1.69 -5.46 -5.98
N ALA A 162 2.57 -5.95 -5.11
CA ALA A 162 3.66 -5.13 -4.56
C ALA A 162 4.69 -4.73 -5.64
N ALA A 163 4.97 -5.62 -6.61
CA ALA A 163 5.84 -5.31 -7.75
C ALA A 163 5.21 -4.25 -8.65
N VAL A 164 3.93 -4.41 -9.02
CA VAL A 164 3.16 -3.43 -9.80
C VAL A 164 3.22 -2.05 -9.17
N ALA A 165 2.91 -1.95 -7.87
CA ALA A 165 2.93 -0.67 -7.17
C ALA A 165 4.33 -0.05 -7.10
N ARG A 166 5.37 -0.86 -6.87
CA ARG A 166 6.76 -0.39 -6.79
C ARG A 166 7.29 0.12 -8.13
N GLU A 167 7.06 -0.63 -9.19
CA GLU A 167 7.52 -0.30 -10.55
C GLU A 167 6.80 0.92 -11.10
N ALA A 168 5.53 1.13 -10.76
CA ALA A 168 4.76 2.29 -11.18
C ALA A 168 5.29 3.63 -10.62
N VAL A 169 6.05 3.60 -9.52
CA VAL A 169 6.56 4.81 -8.85
C VAL A 169 8.09 4.94 -8.93
N ALA A 170 8.76 4.03 -9.61
CA ALA A 170 10.21 4.07 -9.86
C ALA A 170 10.52 5.06 -10.99
#